data_09842098f37b135e31715c5f82399d71
#
_entry.id   09842098f37b135e31715c5f82399d71
#
_cell.length_a   1.000
_cell.length_b   1.000
_cell.length_c   1.000
_cell.angle_alpha   90.00
_cell.angle_beta   90.00
_cell.angle_gamma   90.00
#
_symmetry.space_group_name_H-M   'P 1'
#
loop_
_entity.id
_entity.type
_entity.pdbx_description
1 polymer ?
#
loop_
_entity_poly.entity_id
_entity_poly.type
_entity_poly.pdbx_seq_one_letter_code
_entity_poly.pdbx_strand_id
1 'polypeptide(L)'
;AGAPTDKDAYKNRILYHFDDAQIVEIADKRVGLFKAFYQADLNQWYLAQIQILPEYQSHKIGWALITELITKATDNNESVALSVLKGSPARRLYERLGFQCVSESELEFNMLFHSVDRE
;
A
#
# COMPACT_ATOMS: atom_id res chain seq x y z
N ALA A 1 -11.85 -13.69 -12.32
CA ALA A 1 -10.91 -13.50 -12.18
C ALA A 1 -10.15 -12.69 -11.22
N GLY A 2 -9.76 -12.72 -10.32
CA GLY A 2 -9.04 -12.06 -9.33
C GLY A 2 -7.81 -11.44 -9.85
N ALA A 3 -6.69 -11.84 -9.32
CA ALA A 3 -5.43 -11.25 -9.71
C ALA A 3 -5.14 -11.55 -11.17
N PRO A 4 -4.48 -10.63 -11.85
CA PRO A 4 -4.04 -10.87 -13.22
C PRO A 4 -3.13 -12.07 -13.26
N THR A 5 -3.35 -12.93 -14.24
CA THR A 5 -2.52 -14.12 -14.40
C THR A 5 -1.68 -14.09 -15.66
N ASP A 6 -1.99 -13.20 -16.61
CA ASP A 6 -1.19 -13.15 -17.82
C ASP A 6 -0.05 -12.15 -17.67
N LYS A 7 0.95 -12.29 -18.51
CA LYS A 7 2.16 -11.49 -18.43
C LYS A 7 1.91 -10.01 -18.68
N ASP A 8 0.99 -9.70 -19.58
CA ASP A 8 0.75 -8.31 -19.92
C ASP A 8 0.12 -7.56 -18.76
N ALA A 9 -0.85 -8.17 -18.09
CA ALA A 9 -1.49 -7.52 -16.95
C ALA A 9 -0.50 -7.33 -15.80
N TYR A 10 0.34 -8.33 -15.56
CA TYR A 10 1.35 -8.23 -14.51
C TYR A 10 2.36 -7.14 -14.84
N LYS A 11 2.80 -7.09 -16.09
CA LYS A 11 3.75 -6.09 -16.53
C LYS A 11 3.16 -4.68 -16.38
N ASN A 12 1.89 -4.51 -16.72
CA ASN A 12 1.24 -3.22 -16.59
C ASN A 12 1.18 -2.76 -15.13
N ARG A 13 0.96 -3.68 -14.21
CA ARG A 13 0.97 -3.33 -12.79
C ARG A 13 2.34 -2.83 -12.35
N ILE A 14 3.39 -3.47 -12.81
CA ILE A 14 4.75 -3.07 -12.45
C ILE A 14 5.06 -1.70 -13.03
N LEU A 15 4.65 -1.44 -14.27
CA LEU A 15 4.95 -0.18 -14.92
C LEU A 15 4.11 0.98 -14.41
N TYR A 16 2.97 0.71 -13.81
CA TYR A 16 2.10 1.75 -13.28
C TYR A 16 2.86 2.56 -12.22
N HIS A 17 3.04 3.84 -12.47
CA HIS A 17 3.80 4.72 -11.58
C HIS A 17 5.18 4.16 -11.25
N PHE A 18 5.84 3.62 -12.26
CA PHE A 18 7.14 2.97 -12.04
C PHE A 18 8.16 3.89 -11.38
N ASP A 19 8.13 5.17 -11.72
CA ASP A 19 9.08 6.13 -11.17
C ASP A 19 8.89 6.36 -9.67
N ASP A 20 7.74 5.97 -9.13
CA ASP A 20 7.47 6.12 -7.71
C ASP A 20 7.82 4.87 -6.91
N ALA A 21 8.33 3.84 -7.57
CA ALA A 21 8.68 2.60 -6.90
C ALA A 21 10.02 2.74 -6.21
N GLN A 22 10.08 2.18 -5.00
CA GLN A 22 11.32 2.15 -4.23
C GLN A 22 11.65 0.72 -3.88
N ILE A 23 12.93 0.38 -4.01
CA ILE A 23 13.43 -0.93 -3.62
C ILE A 23 13.67 -0.91 -2.12
N VAL A 24 13.15 -1.90 -1.42
CA VAL A 24 13.35 -2.03 0.02
C VAL A 24 14.59 -2.88 0.25
N GLU A 25 15.55 -2.36 1.03
CA GLU A 25 16.80 -3.08 1.29
C GLU A 25 17.01 -3.24 2.78
N ILE A 26 17.53 -4.38 3.16
CA ILE A 26 17.95 -4.64 4.53
C ILE A 26 19.34 -5.28 4.46
N ALA A 27 20.32 -4.66 5.12
CA ALA A 27 21.70 -5.16 5.15
C ALA A 27 22.21 -5.42 3.73
N ASP A 28 21.97 -4.46 2.85
CA ASP A 28 22.41 -4.49 1.45
C ASP A 28 21.72 -5.55 0.60
N LYS A 29 20.67 -6.18 1.11
CA LYS A 29 19.90 -7.15 0.34
C LYS A 29 18.59 -6.53 -0.08
N ARG A 30 18.20 -6.77 -1.32
CA ARG A 30 16.92 -6.29 -1.84
C ARG A 30 15.85 -7.26 -1.39
N VAL A 31 14.96 -6.79 -0.54
CA VAL A 31 13.95 -7.64 0.07
C VAL A 31 12.54 -7.31 -0.34
N GLY A 32 12.33 -6.25 -1.10
CA GLY A 32 10.98 -5.93 -1.49
C GLY A 32 10.86 -4.69 -2.36
N LEU A 33 9.62 -4.31 -2.60
CA LEU A 33 9.25 -3.17 -3.43
C LEU A 33 8.14 -2.41 -2.74
N PHE A 34 8.25 -1.08 -2.75
CA PHE A 34 7.25 -0.22 -2.14
C PHE A 34 6.92 0.91 -3.13
N LYS A 35 5.65 1.06 -3.47
CA LYS A 35 5.24 2.09 -4.42
C LYS A 35 4.08 2.88 -3.83
N ALA A 36 4.32 4.16 -3.59
CA ALA A 36 3.28 5.06 -3.11
C ALA A 36 3.50 6.41 -3.77
N PHE A 37 2.41 7.12 -4.05
CA PHE A 37 2.51 8.43 -4.67
C PHE A 37 1.41 9.34 -4.14
N TYR A 38 1.68 10.63 -4.21
CA TYR A 38 0.78 11.64 -3.68
C TYR A 38 -0.23 12.06 -4.75
N GLN A 39 -1.49 12.13 -4.35
CA GLN A 39 -2.57 12.59 -5.23
C GLN A 39 -3.04 13.94 -4.70
N ALA A 40 -2.53 15.00 -5.32
CA ALA A 40 -2.72 16.35 -4.79
C ALA A 40 -4.20 16.77 -4.76
N ASP A 41 -4.95 16.38 -5.77
CA ASP A 41 -6.36 16.76 -5.84
C ASP A 41 -7.20 16.11 -4.75
N LEU A 42 -6.71 15.04 -4.15
CA LEU A 42 -7.42 14.33 -3.06
C LEU A 42 -6.74 14.52 -1.71
N ASN A 43 -5.62 15.22 -1.70
CA ASN A 43 -4.84 15.45 -0.48
C ASN A 43 -4.54 14.13 0.23
N GLN A 44 -4.08 13.15 -0.54
CA GLN A 44 -3.85 11.82 0.01
C GLN A 44 -2.69 11.13 -0.70
N TRP A 45 -2.08 10.19 -0.01
CA TRP A 45 -1.13 9.26 -0.60
C TRP A 45 -1.87 8.02 -1.02
N TYR A 46 -1.49 7.46 -2.15
CA TYR A 46 -2.05 6.20 -2.61
C TYR A 46 -0.95 5.15 -2.55
N LEU A 47 -1.18 4.10 -1.76
CA LEU A 47 -0.25 2.97 -1.67
C LEU A 47 -0.60 2.01 -2.79
N ALA A 48 0.18 2.04 -3.85
CA ALA A 48 -0.12 1.30 -5.07
C ALA A 48 0.41 -0.13 -5.04
N GLN A 49 1.53 -0.36 -4.35
CA GLN A 49 2.13 -1.68 -4.37
C GLN A 49 3.06 -1.83 -3.18
N ILE A 50 2.99 -2.98 -2.53
CA ILE A 50 3.94 -3.36 -1.51
C ILE A 50 4.16 -4.85 -1.63
N GLN A 51 5.41 -5.24 -1.80
CA GLN A 51 5.78 -6.64 -1.94
C GLN A 51 7.03 -6.89 -1.13
N ILE A 52 7.02 -7.93 -0.33
CA ILE A 52 8.16 -8.34 0.48
C ILE A 52 8.45 -9.79 0.15
N LEU A 53 9.72 -10.12 -0.05
CA LEU A 53 10.11 -11.49 -0.32
C LEU A 53 9.62 -12.41 0.80
N PRO A 54 9.18 -13.63 0.47
CA PRO A 54 8.59 -14.51 1.49
C PRO A 54 9.46 -14.73 2.71
N GLU A 55 10.76 -14.85 2.53
CA GLU A 55 11.66 -15.10 3.65
C GLU A 55 11.81 -13.91 4.60
N TYR A 56 11.30 -12.74 4.19
CA TYR A 56 11.35 -11.54 5.02
C TYR A 56 9.99 -11.09 5.52
N GLN A 57 8.93 -11.80 5.17
CA GLN A 57 7.58 -11.34 5.51
C GLN A 57 7.28 -11.39 7.00
N SER A 58 7.98 -12.23 7.74
CA SER A 58 7.75 -12.34 9.19
C SER A 58 8.49 -11.28 10.00
N HIS A 59 9.20 -10.37 9.34
CA HIS A 59 10.02 -9.38 10.04
C HIS A 59 9.32 -8.03 10.21
N LYS A 60 8.02 -7.97 9.96
CA LYS A 60 7.22 -6.75 10.12
C LYS A 60 7.70 -5.58 9.26
N ILE A 61 8.34 -5.88 8.15
CA ILE A 61 8.83 -4.83 7.25
C ILE A 61 7.67 -4.06 6.65
N GLY A 62 6.63 -4.76 6.19
CA GLY A 62 5.47 -4.10 5.64
C GLY A 62 4.80 -3.19 6.65
N TRP A 63 4.66 -3.66 7.89
CA TRP A 63 4.11 -2.85 8.97
C TRP A 63 4.90 -1.56 9.12
N ALA A 64 6.23 -1.66 9.16
CA ALA A 64 7.09 -0.50 9.35
C ALA A 64 6.99 0.49 8.20
N LEU A 65 6.97 -0.01 6.97
CA LEU A 65 6.87 0.86 5.80
C LEU A 65 5.55 1.62 5.76
N ILE A 66 4.45 0.93 6.04
CA ILE A 66 3.14 1.57 6.01
C ILE A 66 2.99 2.54 7.17
N THR A 67 3.52 2.19 8.33
CA THR A 67 3.49 3.08 9.49
C THR A 67 4.26 4.37 9.21
N GLU A 68 5.39 4.26 8.54
CA GLU A 68 6.18 5.42 8.18
C GLU A 68 5.40 6.34 7.22
N LEU A 69 4.72 5.74 6.25
CA LEU A 69 3.90 6.50 5.32
C LEU A 69 2.75 7.20 6.04
N ILE A 70 2.10 6.49 6.97
CA ILE A 70 1.02 7.06 7.77
C ILE A 70 1.51 8.25 8.59
N THR A 71 2.68 8.11 9.20
CA THR A 71 3.25 9.19 10.00
C THR A 71 3.51 10.42 9.14
N LYS A 72 4.11 10.21 7.97
CA LYS A 72 4.38 11.30 7.05
C LYS A 72 3.10 12.00 6.61
N ALA A 73 2.08 11.23 6.29
CA ALA A 73 0.81 11.80 5.87
C ALA A 73 0.14 12.55 7.02
N THR A 74 0.16 11.97 8.20
CA THR A 74 -0.45 12.60 9.38
C THR A 74 0.20 13.93 9.70
N ASP A 75 1.52 14.01 9.61
CA ASP A 75 2.24 15.24 9.88
C ASP A 75 1.83 16.37 8.95
N ASN A 76 1.29 16.04 7.79
CA ASN A 76 0.87 17.03 6.79
C ASN A 76 -0.64 17.08 6.62
N ASN A 77 -1.39 16.45 7.52
CA ASN A 77 -2.86 16.41 7.44
C ASN A 77 -3.35 15.79 6.14
N GLU A 78 -2.67 14.76 5.71
CA GLU A 78 -3.01 14.03 4.49
C GLU A 78 -3.52 12.64 4.86
N SER A 79 -4.28 12.05 3.96
CA SER A 79 -4.80 10.70 4.15
C SER A 79 -3.96 9.70 3.37
N VAL A 80 -4.18 8.41 3.65
CA VAL A 80 -3.54 7.33 2.89
C VAL A 80 -4.63 6.40 2.39
N ALA A 81 -4.61 6.11 1.10
CA ALA A 81 -5.59 5.23 0.47
C ALA A 81 -4.90 4.01 -0.13
N LEU A 82 -5.63 2.92 -0.19
CA LEU A 82 -5.15 1.71 -0.86
C LEU A 82 -6.34 0.87 -1.29
N SER A 83 -6.06 -0.12 -2.15
CA SER A 83 -7.04 -1.12 -2.51
C SER A 83 -6.45 -2.48 -2.19
N VAL A 84 -7.29 -3.40 -1.71
CA VAL A 84 -6.86 -4.74 -1.37
C VAL A 84 -7.85 -5.74 -1.93
N LEU A 85 -7.34 -6.82 -2.52
CA LEU A 85 -8.19 -7.85 -3.08
C LEU A 85 -9.04 -8.51 -1.99
N LYS A 86 -10.29 -8.77 -2.32
CA LYS A 86 -11.16 -9.49 -1.42
C LYS A 86 -10.58 -10.89 -1.20
N GLY A 87 -10.56 -11.32 0.05
CA GLY A 87 -9.96 -12.60 0.38
C GLY A 87 -8.49 -12.53 0.73
N SER A 88 -7.85 -11.39 0.52
CA SER A 88 -6.44 -11.26 0.89
C SER A 88 -6.28 -11.15 2.40
N PRO A 89 -5.33 -11.86 3.00
CA PRO A 89 -5.07 -11.73 4.43
C PRO A 89 -4.50 -10.36 4.81
N ALA A 90 -4.01 -9.59 3.84
CA ALA A 90 -3.44 -8.27 4.11
C ALA A 90 -4.48 -7.30 4.66
N ARG A 91 -5.77 -7.55 4.39
CA ARG A 91 -6.81 -6.66 4.91
C ARG A 91 -6.73 -6.49 6.41
N ARG A 92 -6.43 -7.57 7.14
CA ARG A 92 -6.35 -7.49 8.60
C ARG A 92 -5.22 -6.59 9.06
N LEU A 93 -4.11 -6.63 8.35
CA LEU A 93 -2.98 -5.76 8.65
C LEU A 93 -3.41 -4.30 8.51
N TYR A 94 -4.08 -3.98 7.43
CA TYR A 94 -4.51 -2.60 7.19
C TYR A 94 -5.52 -2.15 8.24
N GLU A 95 -6.44 -3.03 8.62
CA GLU A 95 -7.42 -2.69 9.65
C GLU A 95 -6.73 -2.41 11.00
N ARG A 96 -5.74 -3.20 11.34
CA ARG A 96 -4.99 -2.96 12.57
C ARG A 96 -4.26 -1.63 12.57
N LEU A 97 -3.85 -1.19 11.40
CA LEU A 97 -3.16 0.09 11.27
C LEU A 97 -4.11 1.27 11.29
N GLY A 98 -5.41 1.02 11.23
CA GLY A 98 -6.40 2.09 11.31
C GLY A 98 -7.10 2.41 10.00
N PHE A 99 -6.84 1.65 8.95
CA PHE A 99 -7.55 1.84 7.69
C PHE A 99 -8.99 1.34 7.82
N GLN A 100 -9.89 2.03 7.15
CA GLN A 100 -11.30 1.66 7.13
C GLN A 100 -11.75 1.45 5.68
N CYS A 101 -12.62 0.47 5.47
CA CYS A 101 -13.16 0.24 4.15
C CYS A 101 -14.18 1.32 3.84
N VAL A 102 -13.95 2.08 2.78
CA VAL A 102 -14.84 3.18 2.40
C VAL A 102 -15.69 2.85 1.18
N SER A 103 -15.29 1.88 0.39
CA SER A 103 -16.06 1.42 -0.74
C SER A 103 -15.51 0.07 -1.20
N GLU A 104 -16.21 -0.54 -2.12
CA GLU A 104 -15.72 -1.80 -2.67
C GLU A 104 -16.16 -1.95 -4.11
N SER A 105 -15.36 -2.68 -4.86
CA SER A 105 -15.72 -3.11 -6.20
C SER A 105 -15.99 -4.61 -6.15
N GLU A 106 -16.15 -5.21 -7.30
CA GLU A 106 -16.37 -6.64 -7.35
C GLU A 106 -15.19 -7.41 -6.77
N LEU A 107 -13.98 -6.95 -7.00
CA LEU A 107 -12.78 -7.68 -6.65
C LEU A 107 -12.01 -7.11 -5.46
N GLU A 108 -12.23 -5.86 -5.11
CA GLU A 108 -11.39 -5.16 -4.13
C GLU A 108 -12.18 -4.39 -3.11
N PHE A 109 -11.57 -4.23 -1.93
CA PHE A 109 -12.01 -3.23 -0.96
C PHE A 109 -11.12 -2.02 -1.10
N ASN A 110 -11.72 -0.83 -1.09
CA ASN A 110 -10.98 0.43 -1.09
C ASN A 110 -10.93 0.92 0.34
N MET A 111 -9.74 1.12 0.85
CA MET A 111 -9.54 1.47 2.25
C MET A 111 -8.86 2.82 2.39
N LEU A 112 -9.16 3.49 3.49
CA LEU A 112 -8.66 4.84 3.72
C LEU A 112 -8.27 5.01 5.17
N PHE A 113 -7.12 5.64 5.38
CA PHE A 113 -6.67 6.08 6.69
C PHE A 113 -6.79 7.60 6.73
N HIS A 114 -7.63 8.11 7.63
CA HIS A 114 -7.77 9.55 7.81
C HIS A 114 -6.83 10.02 8.89
N SER A 115 -6.07 11.00 8.54
CA SER A 115 -5.11 11.49 9.49
C SER A 115 -5.67 12.55 10.39
N VAL A 116 -6.84 13.04 10.20
CA VAL A 116 -7.25 14.04 10.88
C VAL A 116 -7.77 14.12 11.92
N ASP A 117 -8.26 14.55 12.11
CA ASP A 117 -8.88 14.71 12.95
C ASP A 117 -8.54 14.91 14.10
N ARG A 118 -8.08 15.46 14.40
CA ARG A 118 -7.78 15.66 15.48
C ARG A 118 -8.31 16.72 15.88
N GLU A 119 -8.93 17.12 16.06
CA GLU A 119 -9.44 18.17 16.42
C GLU A 119 -9.62 18.27 17.29
#